data_aa8437ec20bf7254654560e8ea136c46
#
_entry.id   aa8437ec20bf7254654560e8ea136c46
#
_cell.length_a   1.000
_cell.length_b   1.000
_cell.length_c   1.000
_cell.angle_alpha   90.00
_cell.angle_beta   90.00
_cell.angle_gamma   90.00
#
_symmetry.space_group_name_H-M   'P 1'
#
loop_
_entity.id
_entity.type
_entity.pdbx_description
1 polymer ?
#
loop_
_entity_poly.entity_id
_entity_poly.type
_entity_poly.pdbx_seq_one_letter_code
_entity_poly.pdbx_strand_id
1 'polypeptide(L)'
;LVAPLEFGPADGGTAASPTQWRAAPGGDVVLSGGTRLSGWTVAADRWTLQLPADQPLFSLLFVNDQPRYRPRLPQTGAYIIAEGLDPTPANRDRGGDQFRYRAGDLRPDWHNRDDVELVVFHQWNVSRMRIASLDEAESVVHFTGPTIATNYWAMPLTGHRYLVDNVREALNTPGQWYLDSRTRELTYLPLPGETPENTVVVAPRLEQVLRITGDPAADQLVRHLSFDGLTFAHTNWACPPQGNSYYQNEANLSAAVAALGLQDSDFTNCRFGDLTNHGMSLGAGCQRVNVERCVFTNLGAGGIKIGTTDVPADTRLHSGWNVVRDCTFSHGGRFHPAGPAVWIAMSPENLVEYNDICDFYQMAVSIGWTWGYDESLAYGNRIAHNRIWDIGQRLLSDM
;
A
#
# COMPACT_ATOMS: atom_id res chain seq x y z
N LEU A 1 -5.72 -6.41 16.76
CA LEU A 1 -4.54 -6.08 17.56
C LEU A 1 -4.60 -4.61 17.98
N VAL A 2 -4.03 -4.27 19.14
CA VAL A 2 -3.89 -2.88 19.63
C VAL A 2 -2.51 -2.29 19.27
N ALA A 3 -1.53 -3.16 19.00
CA ALA A 3 -0.19 -2.84 18.51
C ALA A 3 0.27 -4.00 17.62
N PRO A 4 1.29 -3.80 16.75
CA PRO A 4 1.89 -4.89 16.00
C PRO A 4 2.41 -5.99 16.95
N LEU A 5 2.38 -7.23 16.49
CA LEU A 5 3.17 -8.29 17.14
C LEU A 5 4.65 -8.00 16.83
N GLU A 6 5.48 -8.04 17.86
CA GLU A 6 6.91 -7.75 17.72
C GLU A 6 7.74 -8.98 18.06
N PHE A 7 8.73 -9.27 17.22
CA PHE A 7 9.69 -10.35 17.39
C PHE A 7 11.11 -9.80 17.29
N GLY A 8 11.94 -10.15 18.25
CA GLY A 8 13.35 -9.82 18.30
C GLY A 8 14.24 -11.06 18.28
N PRO A 9 15.56 -10.89 18.44
CA PRO A 9 16.52 -12.03 18.43
C PRO A 9 16.23 -13.10 19.47
N ALA A 10 15.64 -12.71 20.62
CA ALA A 10 15.30 -13.64 21.70
C ALA A 10 14.09 -14.56 21.37
N ASP A 11 13.29 -14.19 20.38
CA ASP A 11 12.10 -14.95 19.96
C ASP A 11 12.42 -16.01 18.91
N GLY A 12 13.65 -15.99 18.37
CA GLY A 12 14.12 -16.95 17.38
C GLY A 12 14.29 -18.35 17.95
N GLY A 13 14.44 -19.31 17.05
CA GLY A 13 14.74 -20.69 17.37
C GLY A 13 16.16 -21.11 16.96
N THR A 14 16.33 -22.40 16.75
CA THR A 14 17.54 -23.00 16.16
C THR A 14 17.15 -23.88 14.98
N ALA A 15 18.09 -24.28 14.14
CA ALA A 15 17.83 -25.19 13.03
C ALA A 15 17.21 -26.54 13.49
N ALA A 16 17.58 -27.02 14.66
CA ALA A 16 17.04 -28.26 15.23
C ALA A 16 15.69 -28.04 15.98
N SER A 17 15.40 -26.81 16.39
CA SER A 17 14.18 -26.47 17.14
C SER A 17 13.73 -25.06 16.76
N PRO A 18 13.08 -24.89 15.60
CA PRO A 18 12.54 -23.58 15.19
C PRO A 18 11.38 -23.15 16.10
N THR A 19 11.24 -21.86 16.30
CA THR A 19 10.07 -21.28 16.95
C THR A 19 8.92 -21.23 15.95
N GLN A 20 7.79 -21.87 16.28
CA GLN A 20 6.66 -22.01 15.37
C GLN A 20 5.41 -21.25 15.85
N TRP A 21 4.85 -20.46 14.97
CA TRP A 21 3.57 -19.77 15.13
C TRP A 21 2.61 -20.31 14.06
N ARG A 22 1.63 -21.10 14.46
CA ARG A 22 0.73 -21.76 13.50
C ARG A 22 -0.73 -21.71 13.95
N ALA A 23 -1.62 -21.69 12.98
CA ALA A 23 -3.02 -21.93 13.23
C ALA A 23 -3.23 -23.35 13.75
N ALA A 24 -4.14 -23.53 14.70
CA ALA A 24 -4.57 -24.85 15.09
C ALA A 24 -5.23 -25.57 13.90
N PRO A 25 -5.17 -26.90 13.80
CA PRO A 25 -5.82 -27.61 12.71
C PRO A 25 -7.29 -27.25 12.57
N GLY A 26 -7.70 -26.80 11.39
CA GLY A 26 -9.06 -26.32 11.09
C GLY A 26 -9.41 -24.95 11.67
N GLY A 27 -8.45 -24.26 12.29
CA GLY A 27 -8.63 -22.89 12.80
C GLY A 27 -8.41 -21.85 11.69
N ASP A 28 -9.28 -20.84 11.66
CA ASP A 28 -9.09 -19.63 10.88
C ASP A 28 -8.57 -18.53 11.81
N VAL A 29 -7.25 -18.27 11.73
CA VAL A 29 -6.57 -17.32 12.62
C VAL A 29 -6.25 -16.04 11.87
N VAL A 30 -6.98 -14.97 12.17
CA VAL A 30 -6.79 -13.65 11.56
C VAL A 30 -6.10 -12.70 12.53
N LEU A 31 -4.89 -12.28 12.16
CA LEU A 31 -4.15 -11.20 12.81
C LEU A 31 -4.55 -9.89 12.13
N SER A 32 -5.52 -9.19 12.72
CA SER A 32 -6.10 -7.98 12.16
C SER A 32 -5.49 -6.73 12.77
N GLY A 33 -5.07 -5.79 11.92
CA GLY A 33 -4.66 -4.44 12.30
C GLY A 33 -5.81 -3.45 12.46
N GLY A 34 -7.06 -3.90 12.34
CA GLY A 34 -8.25 -3.06 12.40
C GLY A 34 -9.11 -3.28 13.65
N THR A 35 -10.09 -2.41 13.82
CA THR A 35 -11.11 -2.46 14.87
C THR A 35 -12.47 -2.74 14.25
N ARG A 36 -13.19 -3.74 14.76
CA ARG A 36 -14.58 -3.98 14.36
C ARG A 36 -15.47 -2.84 14.86
N LEU A 37 -16.27 -2.30 13.95
CA LEU A 37 -17.22 -1.22 14.24
C LEU A 37 -18.60 -1.80 14.53
N SER A 38 -19.29 -1.21 15.52
CA SER A 38 -20.65 -1.57 15.92
C SER A 38 -21.37 -0.34 16.46
N GLY A 39 -22.69 -0.44 16.65
CA GLY A 39 -23.48 0.68 17.17
C GLY A 39 -23.90 1.68 16.10
N TRP A 40 -24.08 1.20 14.88
CA TRP A 40 -24.51 2.03 13.75
C TRP A 40 -25.92 2.62 13.97
N THR A 41 -26.07 3.90 13.63
CA THR A 41 -27.35 4.53 13.41
C THR A 41 -27.75 4.32 11.95
N VAL A 42 -28.88 3.65 11.74
CA VAL A 42 -29.39 3.34 10.41
C VAL A 42 -30.50 4.31 10.03
N ALA A 43 -30.35 4.99 8.91
CA ALA A 43 -31.34 5.91 8.36
C ALA A 43 -31.44 5.74 6.85
N ALA A 44 -32.58 5.24 6.38
CA ALA A 44 -32.87 5.00 4.97
C ALA A 44 -31.77 4.15 4.27
N ASP A 45 -30.92 4.78 3.47
CA ASP A 45 -29.92 4.18 2.63
C ASP A 45 -28.49 4.29 3.18
N ARG A 46 -28.32 4.70 4.44
CA ARG A 46 -27.00 4.96 5.04
C ARG A 46 -26.91 4.55 6.49
N TRP A 47 -25.68 4.19 6.87
CA TRP A 47 -25.31 3.96 8.26
C TRP A 47 -24.35 5.04 8.70
N THR A 48 -24.54 5.57 9.89
CA THR A 48 -23.64 6.56 10.50
C THR A 48 -23.11 6.06 11.82
N LEU A 49 -21.88 6.42 12.13
CA LEU A 49 -21.22 6.06 13.38
C LEU A 49 -20.25 7.16 13.80
N GLN A 50 -20.34 7.59 15.06
CA GLN A 50 -19.35 8.47 15.65
C GLN A 50 -18.12 7.67 16.08
N LEU A 51 -16.99 7.93 15.44
CA LEU A 51 -15.73 7.26 15.80
C LEU A 51 -15.08 7.92 17.02
N PRO A 52 -14.40 7.14 17.88
CA PRO A 52 -13.65 7.66 18.99
C PRO A 52 -12.45 8.49 18.52
N ALA A 53 -12.02 9.46 19.34
CA ALA A 53 -10.95 10.39 18.99
C ALA A 53 -9.60 9.68 18.76
N ASP A 54 -9.36 8.55 19.41
CA ASP A 54 -8.13 7.75 19.30
C ASP A 54 -8.12 6.78 18.11
N GLN A 55 -9.23 6.63 17.37
CA GLN A 55 -9.22 5.90 16.10
C GLN A 55 -8.45 6.72 15.06
N PRO A 56 -7.32 6.26 14.49
CA PRO A 56 -6.63 7.01 13.45
C PRO A 56 -7.49 7.21 12.21
N LEU A 57 -7.17 8.23 11.41
CA LEU A 57 -7.75 8.36 10.07
C LEU A 57 -7.30 7.19 9.19
N PHE A 58 -8.15 6.81 8.25
CA PHE A 58 -7.88 5.70 7.35
C PHE A 58 -8.39 5.99 5.94
N SER A 59 -7.88 5.25 4.96
CA SER A 59 -8.18 5.47 3.54
C SER A 59 -9.00 4.36 2.89
N LEU A 60 -9.09 3.19 3.51
CA LEU A 60 -9.98 2.10 3.12
C LEU A 60 -10.85 1.68 4.32
N LEU A 61 -12.03 1.18 4.04
CA LEU A 61 -12.89 0.50 5.00
C LEU A 61 -13.06 -0.93 4.53
N PHE A 62 -13.02 -1.90 5.43
CA PHE A 62 -13.22 -3.30 5.07
C PHE A 62 -14.58 -3.77 5.55
N VAL A 63 -15.37 -4.31 4.63
CA VAL A 63 -16.73 -4.79 4.92
C VAL A 63 -16.85 -6.23 4.41
N ASN A 64 -17.08 -7.16 5.31
CA ASN A 64 -17.08 -8.61 5.03
C ASN A 64 -15.82 -9.04 4.26
N ASP A 65 -14.65 -8.64 4.78
CA ASP A 65 -13.32 -8.89 4.20
C ASP A 65 -13.19 -8.46 2.74
N GLN A 66 -13.85 -7.34 2.39
CA GLN A 66 -13.75 -6.70 1.08
C GLN A 66 -13.46 -5.21 1.26
N PRO A 67 -12.52 -4.63 0.50
CA PRO A 67 -12.25 -3.20 0.57
C PRO A 67 -13.44 -2.40 0.04
N ARG A 68 -13.76 -1.31 0.73
CA ARG A 68 -14.72 -0.29 0.33
C ARG A 68 -14.00 1.02 0.12
N TYR A 69 -14.41 1.76 -0.89
CA TYR A 69 -13.70 2.94 -1.36
C TYR A 69 -14.45 4.21 -1.01
N ARG A 70 -13.70 5.29 -0.82
CA ARG A 70 -14.23 6.64 -0.64
C ARG A 70 -14.85 7.15 -1.94
N PRO A 71 -15.73 8.17 -1.88
CA PRO A 71 -16.30 8.80 -3.07
C PRO A 71 -15.20 9.39 -3.94
N ARG A 72 -15.33 9.23 -5.26
CA ARG A 72 -14.32 9.62 -6.26
C ARG A 72 -14.96 10.40 -7.39
N LEU A 73 -14.25 11.41 -7.89
CA LEU A 73 -14.57 12.14 -9.10
C LEU A 73 -13.41 12.04 -10.13
N PRO A 74 -13.71 12.00 -11.44
CA PRO A 74 -15.05 11.72 -11.96
C PRO A 74 -15.50 10.32 -11.57
N GLN A 75 -16.79 10.04 -11.60
CA GLN A 75 -17.32 8.70 -11.28
C GLN A 75 -16.87 7.62 -12.28
N THR A 76 -16.52 8.03 -13.50
CA THR A 76 -15.99 7.16 -14.56
C THR A 76 -14.86 7.87 -15.29
N GLY A 77 -13.80 7.12 -15.64
CA GLY A 77 -12.62 7.67 -16.32
C GLY A 77 -11.72 8.48 -15.39
N ALA A 78 -11.14 9.54 -15.90
CA ALA A 78 -10.26 10.46 -15.17
C ALA A 78 -10.40 11.89 -15.69
N TYR A 79 -10.13 12.87 -14.86
CA TYR A 79 -9.87 14.24 -15.29
C TYR A 79 -8.50 14.33 -15.96
N ILE A 80 -8.31 15.39 -16.75
CA ILE A 80 -7.06 15.65 -17.48
C ILE A 80 -6.51 16.99 -17.08
N ILE A 81 -5.24 17.04 -16.68
CA ILE A 81 -4.52 18.28 -16.40
C ILE A 81 -4.54 19.17 -17.63
N ALA A 82 -5.12 20.36 -17.51
CA ALA A 82 -5.24 21.32 -18.61
C ALA A 82 -3.87 21.89 -18.99
N GLU A 83 -3.07 22.23 -17.98
CA GLU A 83 -1.73 22.78 -18.14
C GLU A 83 -0.86 22.39 -16.94
N GLY A 84 0.30 21.79 -17.20
CA GLY A 84 1.35 21.61 -16.20
C GLY A 84 2.07 22.93 -15.98
N LEU A 85 2.24 23.30 -14.72
CA LEU A 85 2.89 24.56 -14.33
C LEU A 85 4.27 24.27 -13.72
N ASP A 86 5.18 25.24 -13.82
CA ASP A 86 6.43 25.18 -13.07
C ASP A 86 6.15 25.16 -11.56
N PRO A 87 7.01 24.52 -10.75
CA PRO A 87 6.88 24.56 -9.31
C PRO A 87 6.90 26.01 -8.79
N THR A 88 6.18 26.25 -7.69
CA THR A 88 6.28 27.54 -7.00
C THR A 88 7.73 27.83 -6.58
N PRO A 89 8.10 29.12 -6.34
CA PRO A 89 9.46 29.45 -5.91
C PRO A 89 9.93 28.67 -4.68
N ALA A 90 9.02 28.30 -3.78
CA ALA A 90 9.33 27.52 -2.57
C ALA A 90 9.70 26.05 -2.86
N ASN A 91 9.27 25.51 -3.99
CA ASN A 91 9.46 24.11 -4.37
C ASN A 91 10.21 23.91 -5.69
N ARG A 92 10.83 24.99 -6.22
CA ARG A 92 11.51 25.00 -7.54
C ARG A 92 12.47 23.82 -7.74
N ASP A 93 13.21 23.45 -6.71
CA ASP A 93 14.22 22.40 -6.76
C ASP A 93 13.78 21.10 -6.07
N ARG A 94 12.49 20.99 -5.69
CA ARG A 94 11.96 19.88 -4.93
C ARG A 94 11.00 18.99 -5.72
N GLY A 95 10.06 19.60 -6.45
CA GLY A 95 9.04 18.89 -7.22
C GLY A 95 7.85 19.78 -7.55
N GLY A 96 6.93 19.27 -8.38
CA GLY A 96 5.72 19.96 -8.77
C GLY A 96 4.72 20.08 -7.63
N ASP A 97 4.21 21.26 -7.39
CA ASP A 97 3.26 21.55 -6.31
C ASP A 97 1.99 22.24 -6.78
N GLN A 98 1.77 22.29 -8.10
CA GLN A 98 0.61 22.94 -8.70
C GLN A 98 0.36 22.49 -10.14
N PHE A 99 -0.88 22.65 -10.59
CA PHE A 99 -1.25 22.55 -12.00
C PHE A 99 -2.54 23.33 -12.27
N ARG A 100 -2.82 23.65 -13.56
CA ARG A 100 -4.07 24.21 -14.01
C ARG A 100 -5.05 23.07 -14.34
N TYR A 101 -6.23 23.09 -13.70
CA TYR A 101 -7.32 22.15 -13.96
C TYR A 101 -8.34 22.74 -14.94
N ARG A 102 -9.22 21.92 -15.49
CA ARG A 102 -10.35 22.42 -16.30
C ARG A 102 -11.43 22.96 -15.40
N ALA A 103 -11.99 24.10 -15.76
CA ALA A 103 -13.06 24.73 -14.98
C ALA A 103 -14.19 23.72 -14.66
N GLY A 104 -14.53 23.62 -13.40
CA GLY A 104 -15.55 22.69 -12.89
C GLY A 104 -15.04 21.34 -12.38
N ASP A 105 -13.79 20.94 -12.65
CA ASP A 105 -13.22 19.69 -12.14
C ASP A 105 -13.00 19.74 -10.62
N LEU A 106 -12.59 20.90 -10.09
CA LEU A 106 -12.37 21.15 -8.67
C LEU A 106 -13.27 22.28 -8.20
N ARG A 107 -13.80 22.19 -6.98
CA ARG A 107 -14.74 23.15 -6.44
C ARG A 107 -14.30 23.62 -5.03
N PRO A 108 -14.31 24.93 -4.77
CA PRO A 108 -13.90 25.50 -3.47
C PRO A 108 -14.92 25.25 -2.35
N ASP A 109 -16.17 25.00 -2.71
CA ASP A 109 -17.31 24.84 -1.79
C ASP A 109 -17.49 23.39 -1.30
N TRP A 110 -16.59 22.46 -1.65
CA TRP A 110 -16.63 21.09 -1.12
C TRP A 110 -16.51 21.08 0.40
N HIS A 111 -17.36 20.26 1.01
CA HIS A 111 -17.32 20.05 2.45
C HIS A 111 -15.96 19.45 2.86
N ASN A 112 -15.35 20.03 3.89
CA ASN A 112 -14.09 19.59 4.46
C ASN A 112 -13.00 19.31 3.38
N ARG A 113 -12.70 20.33 2.57
CA ARG A 113 -11.74 20.25 1.46
C ARG A 113 -10.37 19.71 1.89
N ASP A 114 -9.99 19.89 3.14
CA ASP A 114 -8.72 19.38 3.69
C ASP A 114 -8.63 17.84 3.68
N ASP A 115 -9.77 17.15 3.59
CA ASP A 115 -9.85 15.70 3.46
C ASP A 115 -9.78 15.22 2.01
N VAL A 116 -9.89 16.12 1.03
CA VAL A 116 -9.86 15.79 -0.40
C VAL A 116 -8.44 15.51 -0.84
N GLU A 117 -8.27 14.44 -1.61
CA GLU A 117 -6.99 14.00 -2.16
C GLU A 117 -7.02 13.98 -3.69
N LEU A 118 -5.97 14.49 -4.32
CA LEU A 118 -5.74 14.39 -5.75
C LEU A 118 -4.81 13.22 -6.04
N VAL A 119 -5.25 12.28 -6.87
CA VAL A 119 -4.45 11.13 -7.32
C VAL A 119 -3.96 11.44 -8.73
N VAL A 120 -2.71 11.82 -8.86
CA VAL A 120 -2.11 12.22 -10.14
C VAL A 120 -1.32 11.05 -10.72
N PHE A 121 -1.68 10.62 -11.93
CA PHE A 121 -0.97 9.57 -12.67
C PHE A 121 0.11 10.22 -13.53
N HIS A 122 1.36 9.91 -13.22
CA HIS A 122 2.52 10.34 -13.99
C HIS A 122 2.86 9.29 -15.08
N GLN A 123 4.14 8.96 -15.26
CA GLN A 123 4.57 7.93 -16.21
C GLN A 123 4.37 6.52 -15.61
N TRP A 124 5.20 6.16 -14.64
CA TRP A 124 5.23 4.86 -13.96
C TRP A 124 4.95 4.94 -12.45
N ASN A 125 4.68 6.13 -11.95
CA ASN A 125 4.36 6.39 -10.55
C ASN A 125 3.07 7.20 -10.41
N VAL A 126 2.57 7.23 -9.19
CA VAL A 126 1.36 7.96 -8.80
C VAL A 126 1.69 8.84 -7.61
N SER A 127 1.18 10.06 -7.62
CA SER A 127 1.21 10.94 -6.45
C SER A 127 -0.19 11.07 -5.87
N ARG A 128 -0.31 11.04 -4.56
CA ARG A 128 -1.56 11.31 -3.82
C ARG A 128 -1.33 12.55 -2.98
N MET A 129 -1.91 13.66 -3.42
CA MET A 129 -1.61 15.00 -2.90
C MET A 129 -2.84 15.62 -2.22
N ARG A 130 -2.61 16.42 -1.19
CA ARG A 130 -3.67 17.21 -0.53
C ARG A 130 -3.73 18.60 -1.15
N ILE A 131 -4.92 19.21 -1.11
CA ILE A 131 -5.17 20.56 -1.62
C ILE A 131 -4.82 21.59 -0.55
N ALA A 132 -3.84 22.44 -0.82
CA ALA A 132 -3.55 23.61 -0.01
C ALA A 132 -4.50 24.77 -0.32
N SER A 133 -4.65 25.09 -1.61
CA SER A 133 -5.56 26.15 -2.07
C SER A 133 -6.03 25.92 -3.50
N LEU A 134 -7.14 26.57 -3.84
CA LEU A 134 -7.66 26.66 -5.21
C LEU A 134 -7.71 28.15 -5.60
N ASP A 135 -7.06 28.49 -6.71
CA ASP A 135 -7.23 29.76 -7.41
C ASP A 135 -8.32 29.57 -8.47
N GLU A 136 -9.53 30.03 -8.18
CA GLU A 136 -10.68 29.86 -9.07
C GLU A 136 -10.56 30.73 -10.33
N ALA A 137 -9.96 31.92 -10.22
CA ALA A 137 -9.83 32.83 -11.35
C ALA A 137 -8.91 32.25 -12.43
N GLU A 138 -7.82 31.63 -12.00
CA GLU A 138 -6.83 31.01 -12.87
C GLU A 138 -7.06 29.49 -13.05
N SER A 139 -8.02 28.90 -12.31
CA SER A 139 -8.25 27.45 -12.23
C SER A 139 -6.96 26.67 -11.88
N VAL A 140 -6.21 27.16 -10.91
CA VAL A 140 -4.97 26.54 -10.43
C VAL A 140 -5.20 25.88 -9.07
N VAL A 141 -4.75 24.63 -8.93
CA VAL A 141 -4.67 23.95 -7.63
C VAL A 141 -3.23 23.95 -7.13
N HIS A 142 -3.07 24.28 -5.84
CA HIS A 142 -1.82 24.17 -5.13
C HIS A 142 -1.88 23.01 -4.13
N PHE A 143 -0.79 22.23 -4.06
CA PHE A 143 -0.65 21.10 -3.12
C PHE A 143 -0.06 21.58 -1.80
N THR A 144 -0.27 20.81 -0.75
CA THR A 144 0.33 21.05 0.57
C THR A 144 1.83 20.73 0.61
N GLY A 145 2.34 19.97 -0.35
CA GLY A 145 3.75 19.65 -0.54
C GLY A 145 4.06 19.34 -1.99
N PRO A 146 5.33 19.28 -2.39
CA PRO A 146 5.73 18.96 -3.76
C PRO A 146 5.68 17.46 -4.04
N THR A 147 5.63 17.10 -5.32
CA THR A 147 5.96 15.75 -5.78
C THR A 147 7.44 15.44 -5.53
N ILE A 148 7.84 14.17 -5.74
CA ILE A 148 9.16 13.68 -5.30
C ILE A 148 10.35 14.32 -6.04
N ALA A 149 10.14 14.87 -7.24
CA ALA A 149 11.22 15.44 -8.06
C ALA A 149 10.67 16.42 -9.10
N THR A 150 11.59 17.20 -9.70
CA THR A 150 11.30 18.14 -10.79
C THR A 150 11.45 17.52 -12.19
N ASN A 151 11.76 16.22 -12.25
CA ASN A 151 11.86 15.51 -13.50
C ASN A 151 10.49 15.29 -14.15
N TYR A 152 10.45 15.18 -15.47
CA TYR A 152 9.21 15.00 -16.24
C TYR A 152 8.33 13.84 -15.76
N TRP A 153 8.94 12.78 -15.25
CA TRP A 153 8.24 11.59 -14.76
C TRP A 153 7.58 11.79 -13.39
N ALA A 154 7.89 12.87 -12.67
CA ALA A 154 7.31 13.18 -11.35
C ALA A 154 6.43 14.45 -11.36
N MET A 155 6.57 15.30 -12.36
CA MET A 155 5.81 16.55 -12.47
C MET A 155 4.38 16.31 -12.92
N PRO A 156 3.40 17.08 -12.42
CA PRO A 156 2.01 17.06 -12.91
C PRO A 156 1.95 17.81 -14.26
N LEU A 157 2.14 17.10 -15.38
CA LEU A 157 2.27 17.68 -16.71
C LEU A 157 0.91 17.77 -17.43
N THR A 158 0.86 18.68 -18.42
CA THR A 158 -0.28 18.81 -19.35
C THR A 158 -0.63 17.44 -19.97
N GLY A 159 -1.90 17.08 -19.89
CA GLY A 159 -2.39 15.81 -20.43
C GLY A 159 -2.32 14.63 -19.45
N HIS A 160 -1.63 14.76 -18.34
CA HIS A 160 -1.68 13.73 -17.29
C HIS A 160 -3.09 13.58 -16.73
N ARG A 161 -3.44 12.35 -16.36
CA ARG A 161 -4.72 12.02 -15.74
C ARG A 161 -4.67 12.28 -14.24
N TYR A 162 -5.83 12.66 -13.68
CA TYR A 162 -5.95 12.69 -12.23
C TYR A 162 -7.37 12.33 -11.78
N LEU A 163 -7.48 11.91 -10.53
CA LEU A 163 -8.72 11.63 -9.84
C LEU A 163 -8.80 12.50 -8.60
N VAL A 164 -10.00 12.71 -8.11
CA VAL A 164 -10.28 13.43 -6.86
C VAL A 164 -10.98 12.47 -5.91
N ASP A 165 -10.28 12.04 -4.88
CA ASP A 165 -10.79 11.11 -3.87
C ASP A 165 -11.33 11.84 -2.64
N ASN A 166 -12.30 11.21 -1.98
CA ASN A 166 -12.86 11.65 -0.71
C ASN A 166 -13.67 12.94 -0.78
N VAL A 167 -14.43 13.12 -1.86
CA VAL A 167 -15.36 14.24 -2.03
C VAL A 167 -16.73 13.85 -1.45
N ARG A 168 -17.14 14.46 -0.33
CA ARG A 168 -18.40 14.13 0.35
C ARG A 168 -19.61 14.24 -0.56
N GLU A 169 -19.66 15.26 -1.40
CA GLU A 169 -20.76 15.55 -2.34
C GLU A 169 -20.91 14.46 -3.43
N ALA A 170 -19.87 13.61 -3.59
CA ALA A 170 -19.90 12.47 -4.51
C ALA A 170 -20.27 11.15 -3.80
N LEU A 171 -20.66 11.17 -2.53
CA LEU A 171 -21.12 10.00 -1.77
C LEU A 171 -22.56 9.64 -2.19
N ASN A 172 -22.69 8.78 -3.19
CA ASN A 172 -23.99 8.47 -3.80
C ASN A 172 -24.13 7.04 -4.34
N THR A 173 -23.10 6.22 -4.18
CA THR A 173 -23.08 4.86 -4.71
C THR A 173 -22.98 3.83 -3.57
N PRO A 174 -23.83 2.79 -3.53
CA PRO A 174 -23.71 1.72 -2.54
C PRO A 174 -22.29 1.12 -2.49
N GLY A 175 -21.80 0.85 -1.29
CA GLY A 175 -20.43 0.42 -1.03
C GLY A 175 -19.45 1.57 -0.78
N GLN A 176 -19.81 2.82 -1.04
CA GLN A 176 -18.99 3.98 -0.70
C GLN A 176 -19.13 4.35 0.78
N TRP A 177 -18.09 4.98 1.30
CA TRP A 177 -18.06 5.51 2.66
C TRP A 177 -17.31 6.86 2.72
N TYR A 178 -17.63 7.67 3.70
CA TYR A 178 -16.96 8.94 3.97
C TYR A 178 -16.73 9.11 5.47
N LEU A 179 -15.53 9.50 5.86
CA LEU A 179 -15.18 9.89 7.22
C LEU A 179 -14.84 11.38 7.24
N ASP A 180 -15.64 12.16 7.94
CA ASP A 180 -15.33 13.55 8.19
C ASP A 180 -14.24 13.64 9.27
N SER A 181 -13.05 14.13 8.92
CA SER A 181 -11.92 14.20 9.87
C SER A 181 -12.15 15.18 11.02
N ARG A 182 -13.02 16.19 10.83
CA ARG A 182 -13.33 17.23 11.83
C ARG A 182 -14.34 16.75 12.85
N THR A 183 -15.43 16.16 12.39
CA THR A 183 -16.50 15.66 13.25
C THR A 183 -16.31 14.25 13.73
N ARG A 184 -15.46 13.46 13.04
CA ARG A 184 -15.24 12.03 13.26
C ARG A 184 -16.47 11.16 12.95
N GLU A 185 -17.44 11.70 12.24
CA GLU A 185 -18.59 10.94 11.76
C GLU A 185 -18.22 10.13 10.53
N LEU A 186 -18.40 8.81 10.63
CA LEU A 186 -18.28 7.86 9.53
C LEU A 186 -19.67 7.62 8.94
N THR A 187 -19.80 7.83 7.64
CA THR A 187 -21.00 7.47 6.87
C THR A 187 -20.67 6.34 5.91
N TYR A 188 -21.48 5.29 5.89
CA TYR A 188 -21.39 4.18 4.95
C TYR A 188 -22.71 3.99 4.19
N LEU A 189 -22.65 3.82 2.88
CA LEU A 189 -23.77 3.44 2.03
C LEU A 189 -23.74 1.93 1.81
N PRO A 190 -24.57 1.13 2.49
CA PRO A 190 -24.49 -0.33 2.42
C PRO A 190 -24.82 -0.86 1.02
N LEU A 191 -24.22 -2.00 0.68
CA LEU A 191 -24.63 -2.76 -0.50
C LEU A 191 -26.01 -3.42 -0.26
N PRO A 192 -26.75 -3.72 -1.34
CA PRO A 192 -28.02 -4.42 -1.22
C PRO A 192 -27.89 -5.72 -0.42
N GLY A 193 -28.69 -5.88 0.62
CA GLY A 193 -28.70 -7.04 1.51
C GLY A 193 -27.78 -6.94 2.73
N GLU A 194 -26.92 -5.93 2.84
CA GLU A 194 -26.15 -5.65 4.05
C GLU A 194 -27.05 -5.03 5.13
N THR A 195 -26.97 -5.56 6.35
CA THR A 195 -27.57 -4.99 7.57
C THR A 195 -26.53 -4.96 8.68
N PRO A 196 -26.68 -4.12 9.71
CA PRO A 196 -25.72 -4.09 10.82
C PRO A 196 -25.52 -5.44 11.53
N GLU A 197 -26.53 -6.31 11.47
CA GLU A 197 -26.54 -7.63 12.13
C GLU A 197 -25.80 -8.70 11.31
N ASN A 198 -25.79 -8.58 9.98
CA ASN A 198 -25.16 -9.58 9.09
C ASN A 198 -23.85 -9.10 8.48
N THR A 199 -23.37 -7.91 8.86
CA THR A 199 -22.22 -7.27 8.21
C THR A 199 -21.12 -6.96 9.21
N VAL A 200 -19.92 -7.45 8.94
CA VAL A 200 -18.73 -7.13 9.71
C VAL A 200 -18.03 -5.95 9.05
N VAL A 201 -17.93 -4.82 9.75
CA VAL A 201 -17.23 -3.64 9.30
C VAL A 201 -15.97 -3.45 10.12
N VAL A 202 -14.82 -3.31 9.47
CA VAL A 202 -13.51 -3.13 10.12
C VAL A 202 -12.89 -1.81 9.65
N ALA A 203 -12.62 -0.93 10.61
CA ALA A 203 -11.82 0.26 10.40
C ALA A 203 -10.35 -0.07 10.69
N PRO A 204 -9.43 0.07 9.72
CA PRO A 204 -8.02 -0.21 9.95
C PRO A 204 -7.41 0.81 10.92
N ARG A 205 -6.43 0.35 11.71
CA ARG A 205 -5.75 1.14 12.74
C ARG A 205 -4.24 1.07 12.62
N LEU A 206 -3.68 -0.13 12.45
CA LEU A 206 -2.25 -0.39 12.42
C LEU A 206 -1.72 -0.42 10.99
N GLU A 207 -0.60 0.24 10.74
CA GLU A 207 0.08 0.15 9.43
C GLU A 207 0.78 -1.21 9.24
N GLN A 208 1.18 -1.83 10.34
CA GLN A 208 1.85 -3.13 10.38
C GLN A 208 1.15 -4.04 11.39
N VAL A 209 1.02 -5.31 11.03
CA VAL A 209 0.41 -6.33 11.90
C VAL A 209 1.49 -7.14 12.62
N LEU A 210 2.62 -7.37 11.92
CA LEU A 210 3.76 -8.11 12.44
C LEU A 210 5.05 -7.34 12.13
N ARG A 211 5.90 -7.17 13.13
CA ARG A 211 7.22 -6.59 13.00
C ARG A 211 8.27 -7.55 13.55
N ILE A 212 9.26 -7.86 12.73
CA ILE A 212 10.40 -8.70 13.10
C ILE A 212 11.65 -7.82 13.00
N THR A 213 12.35 -7.61 14.11
CA THR A 213 13.43 -6.63 14.20
C THR A 213 14.68 -7.26 14.77
N GLY A 214 15.62 -7.61 13.89
CA GLY A 214 17.01 -7.86 14.20
C GLY A 214 17.87 -6.62 13.98
N ASP A 215 19.11 -6.66 14.45
CA ASP A 215 20.16 -5.70 14.12
C ASP A 215 21.30 -6.42 13.40
N PRO A 216 21.27 -6.53 12.06
CA PRO A 216 22.30 -7.22 11.33
C PRO A 216 23.68 -6.55 11.42
N ALA A 217 23.76 -5.23 11.65
CA ALA A 217 25.02 -4.54 11.85
C ALA A 217 25.69 -4.93 13.17
N ALA A 218 24.92 -5.29 14.19
CA ALA A 218 25.40 -5.81 15.46
C ALA A 218 25.43 -7.34 15.53
N ASP A 219 25.15 -8.05 14.42
CA ASP A 219 24.98 -9.52 14.36
C ASP A 219 23.90 -10.06 15.32
N GLN A 220 22.90 -9.22 15.62
CA GLN A 220 21.73 -9.59 16.43
C GLN A 220 20.57 -9.93 15.50
N LEU A 221 20.53 -11.15 15.03
CA LEU A 221 19.61 -11.63 14.02
C LEU A 221 18.44 -12.40 14.62
N VAL A 222 17.28 -12.31 13.99
CA VAL A 222 16.13 -13.16 14.29
C VAL A 222 16.22 -14.37 13.35
N ARG A 223 16.26 -15.58 13.89
CA ARG A 223 16.47 -16.79 13.11
C ARG A 223 15.47 -17.87 13.44
N HIS A 224 15.23 -18.73 12.46
CA HIS A 224 14.43 -19.95 12.61
C HIS A 224 13.03 -19.71 13.20
N LEU A 225 12.35 -18.67 12.68
CA LEU A 225 10.92 -18.46 12.88
C LEU A 225 10.13 -19.14 11.77
N SER A 226 9.04 -19.79 12.14
CA SER A 226 8.10 -20.38 11.18
C SER A 226 6.67 -19.88 11.47
N PHE A 227 6.02 -19.35 10.45
CA PHE A 227 4.62 -18.93 10.48
C PHE A 227 3.82 -19.80 9.51
N ASP A 228 2.78 -20.48 10.01
CA ASP A 228 2.00 -21.41 9.18
C ASP A 228 0.48 -21.23 9.36
N GLY A 229 -0.22 -21.05 8.25
CA GLY A 229 -1.68 -20.98 8.21
C GLY A 229 -2.29 -19.74 8.84
N LEU A 230 -1.57 -18.63 8.94
CA LEU A 230 -2.03 -17.38 9.54
C LEU A 230 -2.49 -16.39 8.48
N THR A 231 -3.53 -15.60 8.80
CA THR A 231 -4.00 -14.48 7.98
C THR A 231 -3.54 -13.16 8.59
N PHE A 232 -2.89 -12.30 7.78
CA PHE A 232 -2.51 -10.93 8.11
C PHE A 232 -3.39 -9.96 7.33
N ALA A 233 -4.20 -9.15 8.03
CA ALA A 233 -5.25 -8.36 7.40
C ALA A 233 -5.46 -6.97 8.03
N HIS A 234 -6.19 -6.12 7.30
CA HIS A 234 -6.75 -4.84 7.74
C HIS A 234 -5.70 -3.85 8.20
N THR A 235 -4.66 -3.65 7.35
CA THR A 235 -3.67 -2.60 7.63
C THR A 235 -4.20 -1.22 7.28
N ASN A 236 -3.69 -0.20 7.95
CA ASN A 236 -4.00 1.21 7.71
C ASN A 236 -2.94 1.89 6.85
N TRP A 237 -3.40 2.89 6.15
CA TRP A 237 -2.60 3.98 5.59
C TRP A 237 -3.49 5.23 5.51
N ALA A 238 -2.92 6.37 5.83
CA ALA A 238 -3.58 7.67 5.64
C ALA A 238 -2.62 8.61 4.91
N CYS A 239 -3.16 9.40 3.97
CA CYS A 239 -2.34 10.36 3.22
C CYS A 239 -1.69 11.35 4.19
N PRO A 240 -0.35 11.46 4.19
CA PRO A 240 0.35 12.43 5.04
C PRO A 240 -0.08 13.87 4.75
N PRO A 241 0.13 14.80 5.69
CA PRO A 241 -0.23 16.21 5.48
C PRO A 241 0.40 16.85 4.24
N GLN A 242 1.63 16.46 3.90
CA GLN A 242 2.35 16.95 2.71
C GLN A 242 2.02 16.20 1.42
N GLY A 243 1.14 15.22 1.46
CA GLY A 243 0.90 14.28 0.36
C GLY A 243 1.90 13.12 0.34
N ASN A 244 1.72 12.20 -0.61
CA ASN A 244 2.60 11.07 -0.86
C ASN A 244 2.98 11.04 -2.34
N SER A 245 4.26 11.12 -2.63
CA SER A 245 4.85 10.97 -3.96
C SER A 245 6.18 10.24 -3.84
N TYR A 246 6.41 9.25 -4.68
CA TYR A 246 7.68 8.51 -4.66
C TYR A 246 8.11 8.10 -6.06
N TYR A 247 9.30 7.50 -6.17
CA TYR A 247 9.94 7.23 -7.47
C TYR A 247 9.21 6.14 -8.26
N GLN A 248 9.03 4.95 -7.69
CA GLN A 248 8.45 3.77 -8.36
C GLN A 248 8.08 2.70 -7.32
N ASN A 249 7.28 1.71 -7.74
CA ASN A 249 6.98 0.49 -6.99
C ASN A 249 6.32 0.71 -5.61
N GLU A 250 5.89 1.94 -5.30
CA GLU A 250 5.39 2.31 -3.96
C GLU A 250 6.41 1.96 -2.86
N ALA A 251 7.69 2.17 -3.16
CA ALA A 251 8.82 1.69 -2.36
C ALA A 251 8.86 2.26 -0.94
N ASN A 252 8.32 3.47 -0.75
CA ASN A 252 8.24 4.15 0.55
C ASN A 252 7.13 3.64 1.47
N LEU A 253 6.17 2.87 0.94
CA LEU A 253 5.06 2.38 1.76
C LEU A 253 5.48 1.23 2.67
N SER A 254 4.85 1.14 3.82
CA SER A 254 5.00 0.04 4.76
C SER A 254 4.40 -1.27 4.23
N ALA A 255 4.58 -2.35 4.96
CA ALA A 255 3.97 -3.65 4.67
C ALA A 255 3.29 -4.20 5.92
N ALA A 256 2.27 -5.05 5.74
CA ALA A 256 1.56 -5.70 6.85
C ALA A 256 2.51 -6.51 7.73
N VAL A 257 3.46 -7.22 7.11
CA VAL A 257 4.56 -7.93 7.77
C VAL A 257 5.87 -7.27 7.34
N ALA A 258 6.63 -6.73 8.28
CA ALA A 258 7.91 -6.10 8.03
C ALA A 258 9.03 -6.80 8.82
N ALA A 259 10.10 -7.19 8.12
CA ALA A 259 11.24 -7.86 8.70
C ALA A 259 12.56 -7.15 8.39
N LEU A 260 13.42 -7.05 9.39
CA LEU A 260 14.82 -6.64 9.33
C LEU A 260 15.65 -7.72 10.02
N GLY A 261 16.77 -8.13 9.43
CA GLY A 261 17.67 -9.12 10.02
C GLY A 261 17.03 -10.48 10.30
N LEU A 262 16.01 -10.87 9.53
CA LEU A 262 15.38 -12.19 9.62
C LEU A 262 16.13 -13.17 8.72
N GLN A 263 16.55 -14.30 9.28
CA GLN A 263 17.26 -15.33 8.53
C GLN A 263 16.72 -16.73 8.80
N ASP A 264 16.90 -17.63 7.81
CA ASP A 264 16.60 -19.06 7.94
C ASP A 264 15.18 -19.32 8.49
N SER A 265 14.17 -18.66 7.89
CA SER A 265 12.80 -18.57 8.44
C SER A 265 11.76 -18.80 7.35
N ASP A 266 10.56 -19.21 7.75
CA ASP A 266 9.52 -19.64 6.82
C ASP A 266 8.18 -18.97 7.06
N PHE A 267 7.48 -18.62 5.97
CA PHE A 267 6.06 -18.30 5.93
C PHE A 267 5.38 -19.29 5.00
N THR A 268 4.53 -20.16 5.54
CA THR A 268 3.88 -21.21 4.78
C THR A 268 2.37 -21.18 4.95
N ASN A 269 1.63 -21.42 3.86
CA ASN A 269 0.18 -21.49 3.87
C ASN A 269 -0.51 -20.23 4.47
N CYS A 270 0.19 -19.10 4.49
CA CYS A 270 -0.32 -17.84 5.06
C CYS A 270 -1.12 -17.05 4.03
N ARG A 271 -2.04 -16.22 4.52
CA ARG A 271 -2.78 -15.25 3.72
C ARG A 271 -2.38 -13.83 4.11
N PHE A 272 -2.09 -13.00 3.12
CA PHE A 272 -1.88 -11.55 3.23
C PHE A 272 -2.99 -10.88 2.42
N GLY A 273 -3.97 -10.30 3.07
CA GLY A 273 -5.14 -9.82 2.35
C GLY A 273 -5.88 -8.70 3.04
N ASP A 274 -6.69 -7.99 2.25
CA ASP A 274 -7.49 -6.87 2.75
C ASP A 274 -6.61 -5.80 3.41
N LEU A 275 -5.60 -5.35 2.65
CA LEU A 275 -4.54 -4.45 3.09
C LEU A 275 -4.61 -3.10 2.38
N THR A 276 -4.17 -2.03 3.06
CA THR A 276 -4.04 -0.70 2.44
C THR A 276 -2.66 -0.47 1.80
N ASN A 277 -1.66 -1.24 2.19
CA ASN A 277 -0.27 -1.15 1.77
C ASN A 277 0.25 -2.47 1.17
N HIS A 278 1.58 -2.74 1.26
CA HIS A 278 2.17 -4.01 0.81
C HIS A 278 1.86 -5.17 1.77
N GLY A 279 1.90 -6.40 1.25
CA GLY A 279 1.74 -7.61 2.06
C GLY A 279 2.94 -7.85 2.97
N MET A 280 4.16 -7.93 2.40
CA MET A 280 5.38 -8.27 3.13
C MET A 280 6.57 -7.40 2.70
N SER A 281 7.48 -7.14 3.63
CA SER A 281 8.78 -6.51 3.36
C SER A 281 9.90 -7.28 4.05
N LEU A 282 10.84 -7.79 3.26
CA LEU A 282 12.09 -8.40 3.70
C LEU A 282 13.22 -7.39 3.49
N GLY A 283 13.47 -6.56 4.49
CA GLY A 283 14.44 -5.45 4.44
C GLY A 283 15.89 -5.88 4.69
N ALA A 284 16.71 -4.95 5.18
CA ALA A 284 18.14 -5.17 5.37
C ALA A 284 18.45 -6.43 6.20
N GLY A 285 19.43 -7.22 5.75
CA GLY A 285 19.92 -8.41 6.42
C GLY A 285 18.97 -9.62 6.40
N CYS A 286 17.83 -9.53 5.68
CA CYS A 286 16.92 -10.67 5.53
C CYS A 286 17.47 -11.66 4.49
N GLN A 287 17.75 -12.88 4.93
CA GLN A 287 18.38 -13.90 4.08
C GLN A 287 17.77 -15.28 4.30
N ARG A 288 17.63 -16.05 3.22
CA ARG A 288 17.11 -17.43 3.27
C ARG A 288 15.75 -17.51 3.96
N VAL A 289 14.89 -16.54 3.63
CA VAL A 289 13.50 -16.54 4.04
C VAL A 289 12.68 -17.20 2.93
N ASN A 290 11.91 -18.23 3.28
CA ASN A 290 11.05 -18.94 2.36
C ASN A 290 9.60 -18.48 2.54
N VAL A 291 8.96 -18.09 1.45
CA VAL A 291 7.54 -17.74 1.39
C VAL A 291 6.89 -18.71 0.42
N GLU A 292 6.19 -19.72 0.95
CA GLU A 292 5.66 -20.82 0.16
C GLU A 292 4.16 -21.04 0.38
N ARG A 293 3.44 -21.35 -0.70
CA ARG A 293 2.00 -21.66 -0.69
C ARG A 293 1.18 -20.59 0.02
N CYS A 294 1.60 -19.33 -0.11
CA CYS A 294 0.92 -18.19 0.47
C CYS A 294 -0.01 -17.52 -0.55
N VAL A 295 -1.03 -16.85 -0.03
CA VAL A 295 -1.99 -16.08 -0.84
C VAL A 295 -1.86 -14.60 -0.51
N PHE A 296 -1.60 -13.78 -1.54
CA PHE A 296 -1.57 -12.32 -1.49
C PHE A 296 -2.71 -11.79 -2.33
N THR A 297 -3.72 -11.17 -1.70
CA THR A 297 -4.92 -10.73 -2.42
C THR A 297 -5.56 -9.51 -1.78
N ASN A 298 -6.33 -8.73 -2.55
CA ASN A 298 -6.93 -7.47 -2.09
C ASN A 298 -5.88 -6.53 -1.46
N LEU A 299 -4.80 -6.28 -2.20
CA LEU A 299 -3.67 -5.48 -1.74
C LEU A 299 -3.85 -4.02 -2.15
N GLY A 300 -3.71 -3.11 -1.20
CA GLY A 300 -3.70 -1.68 -1.50
C GLY A 300 -2.52 -1.28 -2.38
N ALA A 301 -1.35 -1.84 -2.12
CA ALA A 301 -0.14 -1.69 -2.94
C ALA A 301 0.28 -3.04 -3.54
N GLY A 302 1.51 -3.47 -3.32
CA GLY A 302 2.05 -4.71 -3.86
C GLY A 302 2.04 -5.89 -2.90
N GLY A 303 2.59 -7.02 -3.35
CA GLY A 303 2.70 -8.24 -2.55
C GLY A 303 3.95 -8.24 -1.66
N ILE A 304 5.11 -8.54 -2.21
CA ILE A 304 6.37 -8.70 -1.46
C ILE A 304 7.42 -7.71 -1.95
N LYS A 305 8.07 -7.03 -1.01
CA LYS A 305 9.29 -6.24 -1.22
C LYS A 305 10.49 -6.99 -0.65
N ILE A 306 11.59 -7.12 -1.41
CA ILE A 306 12.83 -7.79 -1.00
C ILE A 306 14.01 -6.85 -1.21
N GLY A 307 14.80 -6.63 -0.16
CA GLY A 307 15.98 -5.77 -0.18
C GLY A 307 15.72 -4.32 0.17
N THR A 308 16.72 -3.50 -0.06
CA THR A 308 16.76 -2.06 0.22
C THR A 308 16.90 -1.27 -1.09
N THR A 309 16.59 0.02 -1.05
CA THR A 309 16.83 0.91 -2.21
C THR A 309 18.30 1.28 -2.39
N ASP A 310 19.08 1.18 -1.33
CA ASP A 310 20.52 1.51 -1.33
C ASP A 310 21.36 0.25 -1.41
N VAL A 311 22.60 0.38 -1.86
CA VAL A 311 23.66 -0.64 -1.75
C VAL A 311 24.43 -0.40 -0.44
N PRO A 312 24.13 -1.16 0.64
CA PRO A 312 24.82 -0.96 1.90
C PRO A 312 26.31 -1.36 1.79
N ALA A 313 27.21 -0.50 2.29
CA ALA A 313 28.63 -0.82 2.34
C ALA A 313 28.95 -1.97 3.32
N ASP A 314 28.12 -2.15 4.35
CA ASP A 314 28.20 -3.26 5.27
C ASP A 314 27.46 -4.47 4.70
N THR A 315 28.19 -5.50 4.32
CA THR A 315 27.62 -6.71 3.71
C THR A 315 26.68 -7.49 4.63
N ARG A 316 26.73 -7.29 5.93
CA ARG A 316 25.77 -7.86 6.89
C ARG A 316 24.35 -7.34 6.69
N LEU A 317 24.23 -6.16 6.08
CA LEU A 317 22.94 -5.55 5.74
C LEU A 317 22.38 -6.03 4.40
N HIS A 318 23.14 -6.80 3.63
CA HIS A 318 22.64 -7.34 2.36
C HIS A 318 21.53 -8.37 2.58
N SER A 319 20.43 -8.19 1.90
CA SER A 319 19.35 -9.19 1.79
C SER A 319 19.66 -10.10 0.60
N GLY A 320 19.20 -11.34 0.65
CA GLY A 320 19.37 -12.23 -0.51
C GLY A 320 19.01 -13.69 -0.23
N TRP A 321 19.08 -14.52 -1.26
CA TRP A 321 18.77 -15.96 -1.19
C TRP A 321 17.38 -16.29 -0.68
N ASN A 322 16.43 -15.34 -0.81
CA ASN A 322 15.04 -15.55 -0.40
C ASN A 322 14.28 -16.31 -1.50
N VAL A 323 13.28 -17.06 -1.10
CA VAL A 323 12.46 -17.88 -2.00
C VAL A 323 11.00 -17.45 -1.91
N VAL A 324 10.37 -17.21 -3.05
CA VAL A 324 8.92 -17.00 -3.20
C VAL A 324 8.41 -18.07 -4.16
N ARG A 325 7.69 -19.06 -3.64
CA ARG A 325 7.33 -20.25 -4.41
C ARG A 325 5.88 -20.68 -4.15
N ASP A 326 5.25 -21.24 -5.18
CA ASP A 326 3.89 -21.80 -5.11
C ASP A 326 2.85 -20.84 -4.50
N CYS A 327 3.05 -19.54 -4.67
CA CYS A 327 2.18 -18.51 -4.13
C CYS A 327 1.19 -17.99 -5.18
N THR A 328 0.07 -17.46 -4.70
CA THR A 328 -0.90 -16.75 -5.53
C THR A 328 -0.89 -15.26 -5.19
N PHE A 329 -0.74 -14.41 -6.21
CA PHE A 329 -0.82 -12.96 -6.11
C PHE A 329 -1.96 -12.47 -7.00
N SER A 330 -2.93 -11.78 -6.41
CA SER A 330 -4.08 -11.26 -7.16
C SER A 330 -4.65 -9.99 -6.55
N HIS A 331 -5.39 -9.22 -7.36
CA HIS A 331 -6.08 -8.01 -6.90
C HIS A 331 -5.12 -7.02 -6.21
N GLY A 332 -3.98 -6.70 -6.86
CA GLY A 332 -2.97 -5.79 -6.33
C GLY A 332 -3.08 -4.36 -6.86
N GLY A 333 -2.42 -3.41 -6.18
CA GLY A 333 -2.41 -2.00 -6.57
C GLY A 333 -3.75 -1.28 -6.39
N ARG A 334 -4.66 -1.81 -5.58
CA ARG A 334 -6.05 -1.34 -5.52
C ARG A 334 -6.23 0.06 -4.97
N PHE A 335 -5.25 0.54 -4.21
CA PHE A 335 -5.24 1.89 -3.66
C PHE A 335 -3.99 2.68 -4.06
N HIS A 336 -2.85 1.99 -4.17
CA HIS A 336 -1.56 2.50 -4.64
C HIS A 336 -1.17 1.71 -5.91
N PRO A 337 -1.59 2.18 -7.08
CA PRO A 337 -1.56 1.37 -8.31
C PRO A 337 -0.16 1.01 -8.83
N ALA A 338 0.89 1.71 -8.38
CA ALA A 338 2.27 1.44 -8.80
C ALA A 338 2.95 0.28 -8.04
N GLY A 339 2.23 -0.43 -7.15
CA GLY A 339 2.79 -1.54 -6.39
C GLY A 339 2.84 -2.86 -7.19
N PRO A 340 4.02 -3.47 -7.41
CA PRO A 340 4.16 -4.75 -8.10
C PRO A 340 3.82 -5.93 -7.19
N ALA A 341 3.54 -7.11 -7.77
CA ALA A 341 3.31 -8.31 -6.97
C ALA A 341 4.57 -8.73 -6.22
N VAL A 342 5.72 -8.73 -6.87
CA VAL A 342 7.02 -8.98 -6.25
C VAL A 342 8.01 -7.90 -6.71
N TRP A 343 8.62 -7.21 -5.76
CA TRP A 343 9.70 -6.28 -6.03
C TRP A 343 10.98 -6.74 -5.34
N ILE A 344 12.03 -6.99 -6.13
CA ILE A 344 13.38 -7.26 -5.67
C ILE A 344 14.20 -6.00 -5.93
N ALA A 345 14.57 -5.28 -4.88
CA ALA A 345 15.38 -4.07 -4.96
C ALA A 345 16.88 -4.40 -5.05
N MET A 346 17.76 -3.85 -4.18
CA MET A 346 19.18 -4.23 -4.10
C MET A 346 19.33 -5.53 -3.31
N SER A 347 19.07 -6.67 -3.97
CA SER A 347 19.07 -7.99 -3.32
C SER A 347 19.45 -9.07 -4.34
N PRO A 348 20.53 -9.86 -4.09
CA PRO A 348 20.98 -10.92 -4.99
C PRO A 348 20.32 -12.27 -4.72
N GLU A 349 20.45 -13.17 -5.71
CA GLU A 349 20.26 -14.62 -5.60
C GLU A 349 18.87 -15.05 -5.08
N ASN A 350 17.82 -14.23 -5.29
CA ASN A 350 16.48 -14.63 -4.90
C ASN A 350 15.85 -15.53 -5.97
N LEU A 351 14.93 -16.36 -5.54
CA LEU A 351 14.20 -17.29 -6.38
C LEU A 351 12.69 -16.99 -6.32
N VAL A 352 12.09 -16.69 -7.47
CA VAL A 352 10.64 -16.48 -7.62
C VAL A 352 10.13 -17.49 -8.65
N GLU A 353 9.50 -18.56 -8.20
CA GLU A 353 9.11 -19.63 -9.11
C GLU A 353 7.76 -20.29 -8.76
N TYR A 354 7.13 -20.85 -9.78
CA TYR A 354 5.85 -21.56 -9.68
C TYR A 354 4.71 -20.75 -9.07
N ASN A 355 4.73 -19.42 -9.21
CA ASN A 355 3.68 -18.56 -8.68
C ASN A 355 2.62 -18.27 -9.75
N ASP A 356 1.37 -18.09 -9.30
CA ASP A 356 0.28 -17.51 -10.07
C ASP A 356 0.16 -16.01 -9.73
N ILE A 357 0.39 -15.14 -10.74
CA ILE A 357 0.38 -13.68 -10.57
C ILE A 357 -0.60 -13.06 -11.57
N CYS A 358 -1.64 -12.41 -11.09
CA CYS A 358 -2.63 -11.78 -11.97
C CYS A 358 -3.29 -10.56 -11.35
N ASP A 359 -3.95 -9.78 -12.20
CA ASP A 359 -4.81 -8.68 -11.80
C ASP A 359 -4.07 -7.62 -10.96
N PHE A 360 -2.95 -7.13 -11.51
CA PHE A 360 -2.21 -5.99 -10.99
C PHE A 360 -2.28 -4.81 -11.95
N TYR A 361 -2.42 -3.60 -11.41
CA TYR A 361 -2.50 -2.40 -12.24
C TYR A 361 -1.17 -2.03 -12.90
N GLN A 362 -0.04 -2.49 -12.39
CA GLN A 362 1.27 -2.30 -12.98
C GLN A 362 1.97 -3.64 -13.20
N MET A 363 3.10 -3.89 -12.59
CA MET A 363 3.98 -5.02 -12.85
C MET A 363 3.65 -6.26 -12.02
N ALA A 364 3.93 -7.43 -12.60
CA ALA A 364 3.99 -8.67 -11.82
C ALA A 364 5.29 -8.71 -10.99
N VAL A 365 6.44 -8.58 -11.66
CA VAL A 365 7.76 -8.62 -11.00
C VAL A 365 8.59 -7.43 -11.46
N SER A 366 9.20 -6.74 -10.50
CA SER A 366 10.15 -5.65 -10.74
C SER A 366 11.49 -6.00 -10.08
N ILE A 367 12.62 -5.82 -10.78
CA ILE A 367 13.94 -6.17 -10.28
C ILE A 367 14.89 -5.00 -10.45
N GLY A 368 15.62 -4.68 -9.38
CA GLY A 368 16.61 -3.62 -9.35
C GLY A 368 16.08 -2.30 -8.81
N TRP A 369 17.02 -1.39 -8.54
CA TRP A 369 16.75 -0.01 -8.14
C TRP A 369 17.83 0.96 -8.64
N THR A 370 18.69 0.53 -9.57
CA THR A 370 19.73 1.35 -10.18
C THR A 370 19.36 1.67 -11.61
N TRP A 371 19.31 2.95 -11.95
CA TRP A 371 19.11 3.46 -13.32
C TRP A 371 20.43 3.99 -13.86
N GLY A 372 21.13 3.18 -14.63
CA GLY A 372 22.43 3.51 -15.20
C GLY A 372 23.47 2.42 -14.94
N TYR A 373 24.71 2.84 -14.71
CA TYR A 373 25.88 1.95 -14.58
C TYR A 373 26.47 1.94 -13.16
N ASP A 374 25.74 2.45 -12.18
CA ASP A 374 26.17 2.43 -10.80
C ASP A 374 26.13 1.01 -10.23
N GLU A 375 26.75 0.80 -9.08
CA GLU A 375 26.77 -0.49 -8.37
C GLU A 375 25.36 -1.00 -8.10
N SER A 376 25.16 -2.30 -8.32
CA SER A 376 23.87 -2.95 -8.08
C SER A 376 24.06 -4.32 -7.44
N LEU A 377 23.25 -4.63 -6.44
CA LEU A 377 23.15 -5.96 -5.84
C LEU A 377 22.04 -6.82 -6.46
N ALA A 378 21.33 -6.33 -7.47
CA ALA A 378 20.24 -7.10 -8.09
C ALA A 378 20.75 -8.10 -9.13
N TYR A 379 21.65 -8.99 -8.74
CA TYR A 379 22.24 -10.02 -9.61
C TYR A 379 21.87 -11.44 -9.14
N GLY A 380 21.98 -12.43 -10.03
CA GLY A 380 21.72 -13.85 -9.72
C GLY A 380 20.26 -14.18 -9.42
N ASN A 381 19.35 -13.23 -9.51
CA ASN A 381 17.93 -13.47 -9.27
C ASN A 381 17.33 -14.35 -10.37
N ARG A 382 16.59 -15.38 -9.98
CA ARG A 382 15.92 -16.30 -10.90
C ARG A 382 14.41 -16.16 -10.82
N ILE A 383 13.79 -15.80 -11.95
CA ILE A 383 12.35 -15.75 -12.12
C ILE A 383 11.97 -16.84 -13.11
N ALA A 384 11.31 -17.89 -12.66
CA ALA A 384 11.09 -19.07 -13.47
C ALA A 384 9.73 -19.74 -13.21
N HIS A 385 9.13 -20.32 -14.24
CA HIS A 385 7.93 -21.16 -14.14
C HIS A 385 6.71 -20.45 -13.52
N ASN A 386 6.67 -19.10 -13.53
CA ASN A 386 5.51 -18.35 -13.05
C ASN A 386 4.47 -18.21 -14.15
N ARG A 387 3.21 -18.30 -13.76
CA ARG A 387 2.10 -17.98 -14.63
C ARG A 387 1.68 -16.53 -14.37
N ILE A 388 1.81 -15.65 -15.38
CA ILE A 388 1.55 -14.21 -15.26
C ILE A 388 0.53 -13.81 -16.32
N TRP A 389 -0.58 -13.17 -15.90
CA TRP A 389 -1.59 -12.68 -16.80
C TRP A 389 -2.39 -11.51 -16.20
N ASP A 390 -3.09 -10.77 -17.04
CA ASP A 390 -3.95 -9.64 -16.66
C ASP A 390 -3.25 -8.62 -15.75
N ILE A 391 -2.07 -8.19 -16.18
CA ILE A 391 -1.26 -7.15 -15.53
C ILE A 391 -1.23 -5.89 -16.38
N GLY A 392 -0.76 -4.78 -15.80
CA GLY A 392 -0.56 -3.53 -16.53
C GLY A 392 -1.85 -2.93 -17.06
N GLN A 393 -2.90 -2.87 -16.31
CA GLN A 393 -4.27 -2.54 -16.74
C GLN A 393 -4.46 -1.09 -17.22
N ARG A 394 -3.50 -0.54 -17.96
CA ARG A 394 -3.53 0.78 -18.62
C ARG A 394 -3.63 1.98 -17.68
N LEU A 395 -3.31 1.83 -16.41
CA LEU A 395 -3.27 2.97 -15.48
C LEU A 395 -1.95 3.75 -15.59
N LEU A 396 -0.84 3.05 -15.72
CA LEU A 396 0.50 3.60 -15.82
C LEU A 396 1.19 3.10 -17.07
N SER A 397 2.26 3.77 -17.50
CA SER A 397 3.22 3.28 -18.48
C SER A 397 4.35 2.53 -17.78
N ASP A 398 5.23 1.91 -18.52
CA ASP A 398 6.40 1.20 -18.00
C ASP A 398 6.02 -0.08 -17.21
N MET A 399 5.67 -1.10 -18.00
CA MET A 399 5.27 -2.42 -17.48
C MET A 399 6.29 -3.48 -17.84
#